data_e9176c5d87e55d56e5f7ac373801f1f9
#
_entry.id   e9176c5d87e55d56e5f7ac373801f1f9
#
_cell.length_a   1.000
_cell.length_b   1.000
_cell.length_c   1.000
_cell.angle_alpha   90.00
_cell.angle_beta   90.00
_cell.angle_gamma   90.00
#
_symmetry.space_group_name_H-M   'P 1'
#
loop_
_entity.id
_entity.type
_entity.pdbx_description
1 polymer ?
#
loop_
_entity_poly.entity_id
_entity_poly.type
_entity_poly.pdbx_seq_one_letter_code
_entity_poly.pdbx_strand_id
1 'polypeptide(L)'
;MITRNPKIDGSATTVQSLLREMKKSDPQEYRVEGRIQVPDWRGVNNHFQGIAPINGEASITGDISASADRAWVANFLQGTSSPSEVQGVWSTQNYDHAGGIQRLGELLVVPLESDNGATVAFLQGSSYLYEIHQPDGHKASAAAITNYTDSAGVEQALLMVYRYDPKSFDIFRAPADSVSSNTWVRVGGSSEISGREQYQCFALVTQTSTAGVEDTVYLVGLREDEKVVLFSLVTLGSFFGSLAELEQYQFDGSQWRYGVGLQIVSSTSIRIFGCSEDPSGDRDDYHFPLYVWG
;
A
#
# COMPACT_ATOMS: atom_id res chain seq x y z
N MET A 1 10.90 -18.18 -4.26
CA MET A 1 9.50 -18.18 -4.77
C MET A 1 8.79 -17.15 -3.91
N ILE A 2 8.25 -16.09 -4.51
CA ILE A 2 7.54 -15.04 -3.74
C ILE A 2 6.23 -15.62 -3.22
N THR A 3 5.98 -15.49 -1.93
CA THR A 3 4.72 -15.89 -1.30
C THR A 3 3.60 -15.02 -1.83
N ARG A 4 2.45 -15.58 -2.16
CA ARG A 4 1.29 -14.84 -2.68
C ARG A 4 0.41 -14.35 -1.53
N ASN A 5 -0.28 -13.24 -1.74
CA ASN A 5 -1.32 -12.82 -0.81
C ASN A 5 -2.49 -13.81 -0.85
N PRO A 6 -3.18 -14.07 0.29
CA PRO A 6 -4.46 -14.72 0.26
C PRO A 6 -5.43 -13.97 -0.66
N LYS A 7 -6.30 -14.70 -1.37
CA LYS A 7 -7.43 -14.15 -2.09
C LYS A 7 -8.69 -14.30 -1.22
N ILE A 8 -9.60 -13.34 -1.28
CA ILE A 8 -10.88 -13.47 -0.58
C ILE A 8 -11.69 -14.57 -1.27
N ASP A 9 -12.23 -15.51 -0.49
CA ASP A 9 -13.07 -16.59 -1.01
C ASP A 9 -14.48 -16.06 -1.31
N GLY A 10 -14.74 -15.79 -2.58
CA GLY A 10 -16.03 -15.27 -3.03
C GLY A 10 -17.21 -16.20 -2.78
N SER A 11 -16.97 -17.49 -2.49
CA SER A 11 -18.04 -18.42 -2.08
C SER A 11 -18.41 -18.29 -0.60
N ALA A 12 -17.50 -17.82 0.24
CA ALA A 12 -17.69 -17.67 1.68
C ALA A 12 -18.09 -16.23 2.07
N THR A 13 -17.48 -15.22 1.43
CA THR A 13 -17.72 -13.81 1.73
C THR A 13 -17.32 -12.93 0.54
N THR A 14 -17.56 -11.63 0.64
CA THR A 14 -17.13 -10.65 -0.36
C THR A 14 -16.27 -9.57 0.28
N VAL A 15 -15.41 -8.93 -0.51
CA VAL A 15 -14.63 -7.76 -0.06
C VAL A 15 -15.56 -6.68 0.52
N GLN A 16 -16.70 -6.44 -0.14
CA GLN A 16 -17.70 -5.48 0.30
C GLN A 16 -18.30 -5.86 1.67
N SER A 17 -18.66 -7.15 1.88
CA SER A 17 -19.18 -7.62 3.17
C SER A 17 -18.15 -7.48 4.28
N LEU A 18 -16.88 -7.85 4.01
CA LEU A 18 -15.80 -7.72 5.00
C LEU A 18 -15.61 -6.26 5.45
N LEU A 19 -15.60 -5.30 4.51
CA LEU A 19 -15.50 -3.88 4.85
C LEU A 19 -16.74 -3.36 5.58
N ARG A 20 -17.94 -3.84 5.22
CA ARG A 20 -19.19 -3.43 5.86
C ARG A 20 -19.29 -3.95 7.30
N GLU A 21 -18.91 -5.19 7.55
CA GLU A 21 -19.02 -5.87 8.84
C GLU A 21 -17.89 -5.53 9.79
N MET A 22 -16.77 -5.02 9.29
CA MET A 22 -15.64 -4.60 10.10
C MET A 22 -16.08 -3.57 11.14
N LYS A 23 -15.66 -3.75 12.40
CA LYS A 23 -15.87 -2.77 13.46
C LYS A 23 -15.06 -1.51 13.13
N LYS A 24 -15.73 -0.37 12.99
CA LYS A 24 -15.14 0.89 12.52
C LYS A 24 -14.76 1.86 13.63
N SER A 25 -15.11 1.52 14.88
CA SER A 25 -14.77 2.26 16.11
C SER A 25 -13.86 1.42 17.00
N ASP A 26 -13.21 2.06 17.98
CA ASP A 26 -12.35 1.43 18.98
C ASP A 26 -11.32 0.47 18.35
N PRO A 27 -10.39 0.96 17.53
CA PRO A 27 -9.32 0.14 16.99
C PRO A 27 -8.43 -0.39 18.10
N GLN A 28 -7.79 -1.51 17.84
CA GLN A 28 -6.73 -1.97 18.72
C GLN A 28 -5.51 -1.06 18.51
N GLU A 29 -5.02 -0.44 19.60
CA GLU A 29 -3.82 0.38 19.57
C GLU A 29 -2.60 -0.46 19.93
N TYR A 30 -1.56 -0.31 19.13
CA TYR A 30 -0.22 -0.83 19.40
C TYR A 30 0.74 0.36 19.46
N ARG A 31 1.65 0.32 20.41
CA ARG A 31 2.73 1.28 20.48
C ARG A 31 3.94 0.73 19.76
N VAL A 32 4.40 1.44 18.73
CA VAL A 32 5.66 1.15 18.07
C VAL A 32 6.72 2.04 18.70
N GLU A 33 7.76 1.42 19.24
CA GLU A 33 8.91 2.11 19.82
C GLU A 33 10.18 1.54 19.19
N GLY A 34 11.19 2.36 19.00
CA GLY A 34 12.46 1.86 18.50
C GLY A 34 13.35 2.95 17.91
N ARG A 35 14.42 2.51 17.26
CA ARG A 35 15.38 3.39 16.61
C ARG A 35 15.28 3.20 15.10
N ILE A 36 14.78 4.19 14.38
CA ILE A 36 14.95 4.22 12.93
C ILE A 36 16.28 4.92 12.64
N GLN A 37 17.30 4.14 12.36
CA GLN A 37 18.59 4.69 11.91
C GLN A 37 18.53 4.98 10.41
N VAL A 38 17.86 6.04 10.04
CA VAL A 38 18.01 6.61 8.70
C VAL A 38 19.20 7.57 8.75
N PRO A 39 20.18 7.46 7.85
CA PRO A 39 21.24 8.46 7.76
C PRO A 39 20.63 9.86 7.64
N ASP A 40 21.14 10.82 8.43
CA ASP A 40 20.70 12.21 8.45
C ASP A 40 19.30 12.50 9.01
N TRP A 41 18.70 11.58 9.75
CA TRP A 41 17.41 11.75 10.44
C TRP A 41 17.30 13.00 11.36
N ARG A 42 18.29 13.83 11.41
CA ARG A 42 18.47 14.90 12.38
C ARG A 42 17.57 16.11 12.16
N GLY A 43 16.54 16.26 13.00
CA GLY A 43 15.88 17.57 13.21
C GLY A 43 14.95 17.99 12.09
N VAL A 44 14.31 17.04 11.44
CA VAL A 44 13.46 17.27 10.28
C VAL A 44 12.10 16.68 10.51
N ASN A 45 11.09 17.28 9.94
CA ASN A 45 9.72 16.76 9.91
C ASN A 45 9.71 15.46 9.13
N ASN A 46 9.87 14.33 9.82
CA ASN A 46 9.64 13.03 9.23
C ASN A 46 8.14 12.88 9.00
N HIS A 47 7.78 12.48 7.81
CA HIS A 47 6.41 12.33 7.41
C HIS A 47 6.17 10.88 7.01
N PHE A 48 5.27 10.20 7.70
CA PHE A 48 4.82 8.87 7.32
C PHE A 48 3.79 8.95 6.20
N GLN A 49 3.78 7.95 5.31
CA GLN A 49 2.90 7.94 4.14
C GLN A 49 2.09 6.66 4.00
N GLY A 50 2.70 5.52 4.10
CA GLY A 50 2.04 4.24 3.88
C GLY A 50 2.46 3.16 4.85
N ILE A 51 1.56 2.20 5.09
CA ILE A 51 1.80 1.04 5.94
C ILE A 51 1.47 -0.22 5.14
N ALA A 52 2.40 -1.17 5.06
CA ALA A 52 2.19 -2.46 4.42
C ALA A 52 2.44 -3.59 5.43
N PRO A 53 1.40 -4.08 6.11
CA PRO A 53 1.52 -5.16 7.06
C PRO A 53 1.66 -6.53 6.38
N ILE A 54 2.39 -7.43 7.03
CA ILE A 54 2.49 -8.85 6.71
C ILE A 54 2.61 -9.62 8.04
N ASN A 55 2.13 -10.84 8.09
CA ASN A 55 2.11 -11.74 9.24
C ASN A 55 3.13 -11.46 10.37
N GLY A 56 2.77 -10.62 11.33
CA GLY A 56 3.62 -10.25 12.47
C GLY A 56 4.66 -9.15 12.19
N GLU A 57 4.71 -8.63 10.95
CA GLU A 57 5.58 -7.52 10.55
C GLU A 57 4.79 -6.43 9.83
N ALA A 58 5.34 -5.23 9.76
CA ALA A 58 4.84 -4.18 8.88
C ALA A 58 6.01 -3.36 8.32
N SER A 59 5.82 -2.83 7.11
CA SER A 59 6.67 -1.77 6.58
C SER A 59 5.95 -0.44 6.64
N ILE A 60 6.68 0.61 6.93
CA ILE A 60 6.20 1.98 6.86
C ILE A 60 7.10 2.78 5.93
N THR A 61 6.52 3.62 5.11
CA THR A 61 7.26 4.57 4.28
C THR A 61 7.21 5.95 4.86
N GLY A 62 8.19 6.76 4.50
CA GLY A 62 8.22 8.15 4.83
C GLY A 62 9.29 8.92 4.05
N ASP A 63 9.32 10.20 4.30
CA ASP A 63 10.31 11.11 3.75
C ASP A 63 11.01 11.91 4.85
N ILE A 64 12.13 12.51 4.50
CA ILE A 64 12.83 13.49 5.29
C ILE A 64 12.78 14.80 4.51
N SER A 65 11.91 15.69 4.94
CA SER A 65 11.80 17.03 4.35
C SER A 65 12.78 17.97 5.04
N ALA A 66 13.91 18.23 4.51
CA ALA A 66 14.78 19.40 4.63
C ALA A 66 16.18 19.09 4.16
N SER A 67 17.01 19.75 3.73
CA SER A 67 18.45 19.65 3.35
C SER A 67 18.99 18.31 2.79
N ALA A 68 18.29 17.20 2.90
CA ALA A 68 18.76 15.89 2.47
C ALA A 68 17.73 15.04 1.73
N ASP A 69 16.64 15.65 1.22
CA ASP A 69 15.58 15.04 0.41
C ASP A 69 15.76 13.52 0.22
N ARG A 70 15.13 12.72 1.11
CA ARG A 70 15.37 11.28 1.15
C ARG A 70 14.09 10.52 1.45
N ALA A 71 13.71 9.63 0.55
CA ALA A 71 12.69 8.64 0.79
C ALA A 71 13.25 7.44 1.56
N TRP A 72 12.45 6.82 2.41
CA TRP A 72 12.85 5.66 3.21
C TRP A 72 11.71 4.68 3.46
N VAL A 73 12.08 3.44 3.80
CA VAL A 73 11.20 2.36 4.24
C VAL A 73 11.80 1.75 5.51
N ALA A 74 11.01 1.65 6.56
CA ALA A 74 11.38 0.91 7.76
C ALA A 74 10.49 -0.32 7.94
N ASN A 75 11.08 -1.44 8.31
CA ASN A 75 10.38 -2.68 8.68
C ASN A 75 10.40 -2.84 10.19
N PHE A 76 9.28 -3.23 10.78
CA PHE A 76 9.16 -3.46 12.22
C PHE A 76 8.32 -4.70 12.52
N LEU A 77 8.59 -5.34 13.66
CA LEU A 77 7.78 -6.45 14.15
C LEU A 77 6.52 -5.91 14.84
N GLN A 78 5.38 -6.51 14.57
CA GLN A 78 4.16 -6.27 15.31
C GLN A 78 4.21 -7.07 16.62
N GLY A 79 4.61 -6.46 17.71
CA GLY A 79 4.57 -7.06 19.03
C GLY A 79 3.18 -6.98 19.65
N THR A 80 2.72 -8.04 20.29
CA THR A 80 1.47 -8.04 21.06
C THR A 80 1.67 -7.62 22.52
N SER A 81 2.90 -7.51 23.01
CA SER A 81 3.22 -7.27 24.43
C SER A 81 4.52 -6.52 24.69
N SER A 82 5.25 -6.14 23.65
CA SER A 82 6.49 -5.36 23.75
C SER A 82 6.54 -4.33 22.65
N PRO A 83 7.26 -3.22 22.83
CA PRO A 83 7.51 -2.27 21.76
C PRO A 83 8.03 -2.99 20.52
N SER A 84 7.49 -2.63 19.38
CA SER A 84 7.91 -3.23 18.11
C SER A 84 9.25 -2.63 17.71
N GLU A 85 10.28 -3.46 17.54
CA GLU A 85 11.59 -3.00 17.11
C GLU A 85 11.69 -2.87 15.60
N VAL A 86 12.40 -1.85 15.12
CA VAL A 86 12.76 -1.74 13.70
C VAL A 86 13.80 -2.78 13.36
N GLN A 87 13.48 -3.62 12.39
CA GLN A 87 14.33 -4.72 11.94
C GLN A 87 15.25 -4.35 10.77
N GLY A 88 14.90 -3.33 10.03
CA GLY A 88 15.71 -2.88 8.90
C GLY A 88 15.17 -1.63 8.25
N VAL A 89 16.07 -0.87 7.67
CA VAL A 89 15.76 0.37 6.95
C VAL A 89 16.40 0.34 5.58
N TRP A 90 15.62 0.69 4.56
CA TRP A 90 16.11 1.02 3.24
C TRP A 90 15.86 2.50 2.96
N SER A 91 16.79 3.18 2.29
CA SER A 91 16.61 4.58 1.92
C SER A 91 17.31 4.91 0.60
N THR A 92 16.85 5.96 -0.05
CA THR A 92 17.42 6.48 -1.30
C THR A 92 17.50 8.00 -1.26
N GLN A 93 18.54 8.54 -1.89
CA GLN A 93 18.74 9.99 -2.10
C GLN A 93 18.30 10.46 -3.50
N ASN A 94 17.90 9.52 -4.36
CA ASN A 94 17.47 9.85 -5.73
C ASN A 94 16.04 10.38 -5.78
N TYR A 95 15.28 10.11 -4.70
CA TYR A 95 13.88 10.50 -4.54
C TYR A 95 13.68 11.07 -3.15
N ASP A 96 12.88 12.09 -3.05
CA ASP A 96 12.61 12.85 -1.82
C ASP A 96 11.31 12.43 -1.13
N HIS A 97 10.43 11.70 -1.85
CA HIS A 97 9.13 11.30 -1.34
C HIS A 97 8.83 9.82 -1.63
N ALA A 98 8.41 9.09 -0.58
CA ALA A 98 7.88 7.72 -0.68
C ALA A 98 6.42 7.71 -0.25
N GLY A 99 5.53 7.26 -1.13
CA GLY A 99 4.09 7.31 -0.91
C GLY A 99 3.49 6.05 -0.28
N GLY A 100 2.18 5.87 -0.50
CA GLY A 100 1.41 4.72 -0.01
C GLY A 100 1.84 3.40 -0.64
N ILE A 101 1.94 2.34 0.16
CA ILE A 101 2.57 1.05 -0.19
C ILE A 101 1.63 -0.13 0.01
N GLN A 102 1.91 -1.22 -0.72
CA GLN A 102 1.31 -2.53 -0.48
C GLN A 102 2.33 -3.65 -0.72
N ARG A 103 2.03 -4.85 -0.21
CA ARG A 103 2.82 -6.06 -0.40
C ARG A 103 2.11 -7.11 -1.23
N LEU A 104 2.90 -7.89 -1.97
CA LEU A 104 2.51 -9.19 -2.50
C LEU A 104 3.42 -10.25 -1.85
N GLY A 105 2.92 -10.90 -0.80
CA GLY A 105 3.75 -11.72 0.05
C GLY A 105 4.91 -10.90 0.66
N GLU A 106 6.13 -11.35 0.44
CA GLU A 106 7.34 -10.64 0.91
C GLU A 106 7.75 -9.46 0.02
N LEU A 107 7.21 -9.37 -1.19
CA LEU A 107 7.53 -8.31 -2.13
C LEU A 107 6.78 -7.03 -1.76
N LEU A 108 7.52 -5.98 -1.44
CA LEU A 108 6.99 -4.64 -1.16
C LEU A 108 7.12 -3.76 -2.40
N VAL A 109 6.06 -3.05 -2.76
CA VAL A 109 6.09 -2.02 -3.80
C VAL A 109 6.09 -0.64 -3.16
N VAL A 110 7.07 0.18 -3.52
CA VAL A 110 7.31 1.50 -2.94
C VAL A 110 7.29 2.53 -4.06
N PRO A 111 6.25 3.36 -4.15
CA PRO A 111 6.24 4.47 -5.08
C PRO A 111 7.18 5.56 -4.56
N LEU A 112 7.98 6.11 -5.44
CA LEU A 112 8.99 7.10 -5.16
C LEU A 112 8.86 8.24 -6.16
N GLU A 113 8.90 9.46 -5.68
CA GLU A 113 8.86 10.64 -6.54
C GLU A 113 9.83 11.73 -6.10
N SER A 114 10.23 12.55 -7.08
CA SER A 114 11.01 13.75 -6.93
C SER A 114 10.62 14.75 -8.01
N ASP A 115 11.23 15.93 -7.99
CA ASP A 115 11.04 16.89 -9.08
C ASP A 115 11.55 16.38 -10.44
N ASN A 116 12.50 15.43 -10.43
CA ASN A 116 13.16 14.91 -11.62
C ASN A 116 12.51 13.65 -12.20
N GLY A 117 11.46 13.12 -11.55
CA GLY A 117 10.76 11.93 -12.04
C GLY A 117 10.17 11.08 -10.93
N ALA A 118 9.63 9.94 -11.32
CA ALA A 118 9.03 8.99 -10.41
C ALA A 118 9.31 7.54 -10.82
N THR A 119 9.31 6.66 -9.84
CA THR A 119 9.51 5.22 -10.03
C THR A 119 8.71 4.42 -9.01
N VAL A 120 8.56 3.13 -9.26
CA VAL A 120 8.12 2.17 -8.24
C VAL A 120 9.26 1.20 -7.97
N ALA A 121 9.83 1.27 -6.77
CA ALA A 121 10.85 0.35 -6.32
C ALA A 121 10.23 -0.93 -5.76
N PHE A 122 10.88 -2.05 -6.01
CA PHE A 122 10.51 -3.37 -5.51
C PHE A 122 11.55 -3.82 -4.49
N LEU A 123 11.09 -4.10 -3.27
CA LEU A 123 11.93 -4.51 -2.16
C LEU A 123 11.51 -5.89 -1.64
N GLN A 124 12.46 -6.67 -1.15
CA GLN A 124 12.21 -7.86 -0.35
C GLN A 124 12.90 -7.68 1.01
N GLY A 125 12.10 -7.52 2.08
CA GLY A 125 12.61 -7.00 3.32
C GLY A 125 13.18 -5.59 3.13
N SER A 126 14.45 -5.38 3.52
CA SER A 126 15.21 -4.14 3.27
C SER A 126 16.08 -4.21 2.01
N SER A 127 15.99 -5.28 1.21
CA SER A 127 16.81 -5.47 0.01
C SER A 127 16.11 -4.94 -1.22
N TYR A 128 16.76 -4.00 -1.91
CA TYR A 128 16.33 -3.51 -3.22
C TYR A 128 16.52 -4.60 -4.28
N LEU A 129 15.51 -4.80 -5.13
CA LEU A 129 15.54 -5.75 -6.24
C LEU A 129 15.69 -5.01 -7.59
N TYR A 130 14.73 -4.17 -7.93
CA TYR A 130 14.66 -3.40 -9.17
C TYR A 130 13.62 -2.28 -9.04
N GLU A 131 13.49 -1.47 -10.07
CA GLU A 131 12.45 -0.43 -10.17
C GLU A 131 11.83 -0.35 -11.55
N ILE A 132 10.63 0.24 -11.62
CA ILE A 132 9.90 0.56 -12.84
C ILE A 132 9.75 2.08 -12.90
N HIS A 133 10.46 2.70 -13.83
CA HIS A 133 10.33 4.14 -14.05
C HIS A 133 8.96 4.48 -14.60
N GLN A 134 8.36 5.53 -14.08
CA GLN A 134 7.13 6.07 -14.61
C GLN A 134 7.43 6.85 -15.89
N PRO A 135 6.48 6.96 -16.84
CA PRO A 135 6.63 7.82 -18.01
C PRO A 135 6.95 9.28 -17.61
N ASP A 136 7.65 10.00 -18.46
CA ASP A 136 8.03 11.38 -18.23
C ASP A 136 6.87 12.26 -17.77
N GLY A 137 7.09 13.01 -16.71
CA GLY A 137 6.09 13.88 -16.09
C GLY A 137 5.03 13.17 -15.25
N HIS A 138 5.08 11.84 -15.12
CA HIS A 138 4.19 11.10 -14.23
C HIS A 138 4.78 11.05 -12.81
N LYS A 139 3.93 11.22 -11.81
CA LYS A 139 4.25 11.04 -10.40
C LYS A 139 3.87 9.63 -9.93
N ALA A 140 4.27 9.24 -8.73
CA ALA A 140 3.97 7.95 -8.11
C ALA A 140 3.70 8.14 -6.62
N SER A 141 2.48 8.56 -6.29
CA SER A 141 2.09 8.93 -4.92
C SER A 141 1.58 7.74 -4.10
N ALA A 142 1.12 6.68 -4.74
CA ALA A 142 0.80 5.41 -4.08
C ALA A 142 0.94 4.25 -5.06
N ALA A 143 1.29 3.06 -4.56
CA ALA A 143 1.35 1.84 -5.35
C ALA A 143 0.63 0.69 -4.64
N ALA A 144 -0.12 -0.10 -5.41
CA ALA A 144 -0.86 -1.24 -4.91
C ALA A 144 -0.59 -2.46 -5.80
N ILE A 145 -0.50 -3.65 -5.19
CA ILE A 145 -0.15 -4.89 -5.88
C ILE A 145 -0.99 -6.07 -5.38
N THR A 146 -1.44 -6.93 -6.31
CA THR A 146 -2.11 -8.19 -5.98
C THR A 146 -1.82 -9.25 -7.04
N ASN A 147 -2.18 -10.51 -6.74
CA ASN A 147 -2.22 -11.59 -7.70
C ASN A 147 -3.68 -11.97 -8.00
N TYR A 148 -3.98 -12.34 -9.24
CA TYR A 148 -5.30 -12.75 -9.67
C TYR A 148 -5.21 -13.81 -10.77
N THR A 149 -6.28 -14.59 -10.95
CA THR A 149 -6.41 -15.53 -12.06
C THR A 149 -7.19 -14.84 -13.17
N ASP A 150 -6.62 -14.80 -14.37
CA ASP A 150 -7.27 -14.22 -15.55
C ASP A 150 -8.31 -15.16 -16.19
N SER A 151 -9.00 -14.68 -17.22
CA SER A 151 -10.04 -15.44 -17.94
C SER A 151 -9.52 -16.70 -18.65
N ALA A 152 -8.21 -16.81 -18.86
CA ALA A 152 -7.55 -17.99 -19.39
C ALA A 152 -7.15 -19.01 -18.30
N GLY A 153 -7.42 -18.71 -17.02
CA GLY A 153 -7.02 -19.51 -15.87
C GLY A 153 -5.55 -19.35 -15.50
N VAL A 154 -4.88 -18.31 -16.02
CA VAL A 154 -3.45 -18.06 -15.76
C VAL A 154 -3.32 -17.08 -14.61
N GLU A 155 -2.41 -17.38 -13.68
CA GLU A 155 -2.14 -16.49 -12.56
C GLU A 155 -1.21 -15.35 -12.96
N GLN A 156 -1.68 -14.14 -12.74
CA GLN A 156 -1.04 -12.88 -13.06
C GLN A 156 -0.82 -12.07 -11.77
N ALA A 157 0.16 -11.17 -11.81
CA ALA A 157 0.27 -10.07 -10.86
C ALA A 157 -0.21 -8.77 -11.51
N LEU A 158 -0.88 -7.95 -10.73
CA LEU A 158 -1.37 -6.63 -11.10
C LEU A 158 -0.74 -5.58 -10.18
N LEU A 159 -0.15 -4.56 -10.76
CA LEU A 159 0.39 -3.38 -10.08
C LEU A 159 -0.40 -2.16 -10.54
N MET A 160 -0.89 -1.38 -9.59
CA MET A 160 -1.47 -0.06 -9.84
C MET A 160 -0.54 1.00 -9.27
N VAL A 161 -0.29 2.05 -10.02
CA VAL A 161 0.46 3.23 -9.60
C VAL A 161 -0.44 4.44 -9.68
N TYR A 162 -0.70 5.06 -8.54
CA TYR A 162 -1.53 6.25 -8.43
C TYR A 162 -0.68 7.52 -8.53
N ARG A 163 -1.21 8.51 -9.23
CA ARG A 163 -0.67 9.85 -9.36
C ARG A 163 -1.62 10.84 -8.68
N TYR A 164 -1.09 11.65 -7.80
CA TYR A 164 -1.87 12.68 -7.13
C TYR A 164 -2.29 13.81 -8.08
N ASP A 165 -1.41 14.21 -8.99
CA ASP A 165 -1.66 15.27 -9.96
C ASP A 165 -1.16 14.87 -11.37
N PRO A 166 -2.05 14.74 -12.35
CA PRO A 166 -3.51 14.67 -12.24
C PRO A 166 -3.93 13.38 -11.52
N LYS A 167 -5.03 13.41 -10.76
CA LYS A 167 -5.56 12.23 -10.04
C LYS A 167 -5.92 11.10 -11.01
N SER A 168 -4.98 10.23 -11.24
CA SER A 168 -5.07 9.18 -12.24
C SER A 168 -4.23 7.99 -11.81
N PHE A 169 -4.29 6.89 -12.56
CA PHE A 169 -3.46 5.73 -12.29
C PHE A 169 -2.99 5.04 -13.55
N ASP A 170 -1.87 4.36 -13.43
CA ASP A 170 -1.36 3.41 -14.41
C ASP A 170 -1.50 1.99 -13.87
N ILE A 171 -1.82 1.04 -14.75
CA ILE A 171 -1.92 -0.36 -14.41
C ILE A 171 -0.90 -1.16 -15.22
N PHE A 172 -0.14 -1.98 -14.51
CA PHE A 172 0.86 -2.89 -15.07
C PHE A 172 0.50 -4.33 -14.71
N ARG A 173 0.87 -5.26 -15.58
CA ARG A 173 0.70 -6.69 -15.40
C ARG A 173 2.01 -7.42 -15.64
N ALA A 174 2.24 -8.49 -14.88
CA ALA A 174 3.31 -9.44 -15.08
C ALA A 174 2.82 -10.87 -14.78
N PRO A 175 3.45 -11.94 -15.31
CA PRO A 175 3.21 -13.28 -14.82
C PRO A 175 3.52 -13.37 -13.32
N ALA A 176 2.65 -14.03 -12.54
CA ALA A 176 2.77 -14.03 -11.08
C ALA A 176 4.05 -14.73 -10.55
N ASP A 177 4.67 -15.60 -11.33
CA ASP A 177 5.92 -16.26 -11.01
C ASP A 177 7.17 -15.43 -11.37
N SER A 178 7.01 -14.34 -12.10
CA SER A 178 8.08 -13.49 -12.64
C SER A 178 8.15 -12.10 -11.99
N VAL A 179 7.37 -11.86 -10.92
CA VAL A 179 7.30 -10.55 -10.25
C VAL A 179 8.60 -10.14 -9.53
N SER A 180 9.56 -11.06 -9.37
CA SER A 180 10.90 -10.74 -8.84
C SER A 180 11.86 -10.18 -9.89
N SER A 181 11.41 -10.07 -11.14
CA SER A 181 12.16 -9.51 -12.24
C SER A 181 11.32 -8.45 -12.98
N ASN A 182 11.98 -7.52 -13.66
CA ASN A 182 11.30 -6.43 -14.37
C ASN A 182 10.63 -6.93 -15.67
N THR A 183 9.51 -7.65 -15.53
CA THR A 183 8.70 -8.18 -16.66
C THR A 183 7.36 -7.47 -16.79
N TRP A 184 7.18 -6.37 -16.12
CA TRP A 184 5.94 -5.62 -16.07
C TRP A 184 5.62 -4.94 -17.40
N VAL A 185 4.38 -5.09 -17.85
CA VAL A 185 3.87 -4.44 -19.05
C VAL A 185 2.69 -3.54 -18.65
N ARG A 186 2.72 -2.28 -19.06
CA ARG A 186 1.61 -1.36 -18.89
C ARG A 186 0.41 -1.85 -19.71
N VAL A 187 -0.70 -2.13 -19.05
CA VAL A 187 -1.91 -2.71 -19.67
C VAL A 187 -3.12 -1.79 -19.58
N GLY A 188 -3.00 -0.67 -18.88
CA GLY A 188 -4.11 0.25 -18.73
C GLY A 188 -3.80 1.48 -17.89
N GLY A 189 -4.84 2.21 -17.58
CA GLY A 189 -4.81 3.39 -16.75
C GLY A 189 -6.12 4.17 -16.83
N SER A 190 -6.27 5.18 -15.99
CA SER A 190 -7.38 6.14 -16.02
C SER A 190 -6.82 7.54 -16.16
N SER A 191 -7.55 8.40 -16.87
CA SER A 191 -7.18 9.80 -16.99
C SER A 191 -7.50 10.61 -15.75
N GLU A 192 -8.51 10.22 -14.97
CA GLU A 192 -8.87 10.89 -13.72
C GLU A 192 -9.68 9.97 -12.79
N ILE A 193 -9.45 10.12 -11.48
CA ILE A 193 -10.32 9.62 -10.43
C ILE A 193 -11.16 10.81 -9.97
N SER A 194 -12.48 10.72 -10.09
CA SER A 194 -13.38 11.80 -9.70
C SER A 194 -13.30 12.07 -8.19
N GLY A 195 -13.25 13.33 -7.79
CA GLY A 195 -13.29 13.78 -6.40
C GLY A 195 -12.11 14.68 -6.04
N ARG A 196 -12.31 15.48 -4.98
CA ARG A 196 -11.28 16.40 -4.44
C ARG A 196 -10.50 15.77 -3.29
N GLU A 197 -10.84 14.55 -2.95
CA GLU A 197 -10.33 13.88 -1.76
C GLU A 197 -8.89 13.42 -1.95
N GLN A 198 -8.16 13.46 -0.84
CA GLN A 198 -6.79 12.98 -0.77
C GLN A 198 -6.78 11.50 -0.35
N TYR A 199 -6.19 10.66 -1.19
CA TYR A 199 -5.92 9.27 -0.86
C TYR A 199 -4.46 9.15 -0.40
N GLN A 200 -4.28 8.64 0.80
CA GLN A 200 -2.95 8.37 1.36
C GLN A 200 -2.39 7.05 0.85
N CYS A 201 -3.26 6.08 0.65
CA CYS A 201 -2.86 4.77 0.17
C CYS A 201 -3.96 4.13 -0.67
N PHE A 202 -3.56 3.19 -1.48
CA PHE A 202 -4.46 2.27 -2.18
C PHE A 202 -4.05 0.82 -1.90
N ALA A 203 -5.03 -0.08 -1.92
CA ALA A 203 -4.80 -1.51 -1.87
C ALA A 203 -5.58 -2.22 -2.98
N LEU A 204 -4.95 -3.17 -3.64
CA LEU A 204 -5.63 -4.11 -4.52
C LEU A 204 -6.00 -5.36 -3.73
N VAL A 205 -7.25 -5.76 -3.83
CA VAL A 205 -7.80 -6.94 -3.14
C VAL A 205 -8.45 -7.85 -4.16
N THR A 206 -7.98 -9.07 -4.24
CA THR A 206 -8.52 -10.09 -5.14
C THR A 206 -9.53 -10.96 -4.43
N GLN A 207 -10.69 -11.15 -5.07
CA GLN A 207 -11.74 -12.08 -4.67
C GLN A 207 -11.87 -13.18 -5.71
N THR A 208 -11.86 -14.43 -5.27
CA THR A 208 -12.04 -15.56 -6.17
C THR A 208 -13.47 -15.58 -6.72
N SER A 209 -13.60 -15.96 -7.99
CA SER A 209 -14.91 -16.10 -8.62
C SER A 209 -15.63 -17.34 -8.12
N THR A 210 -16.93 -17.20 -7.83
CA THR A 210 -17.81 -18.34 -7.55
C THR A 210 -18.06 -19.21 -8.80
N ALA A 211 -17.89 -18.65 -9.98
CA ALA A 211 -18.02 -19.36 -11.26
C ALA A 211 -16.73 -20.05 -11.72
N GLY A 212 -15.62 -19.86 -11.02
CA GLY A 212 -14.39 -20.67 -11.12
C GLY A 212 -13.44 -20.36 -12.27
N VAL A 213 -13.57 -19.23 -12.99
CA VAL A 213 -12.73 -18.95 -14.15
C VAL A 213 -11.86 -17.73 -13.96
N GLU A 214 -12.40 -16.58 -13.62
CA GLU A 214 -11.67 -15.32 -13.50
C GLU A 214 -11.92 -14.67 -12.14
N ASP A 215 -10.86 -14.21 -11.48
CA ASP A 215 -10.97 -13.50 -10.22
C ASP A 215 -11.43 -12.06 -10.44
N THR A 216 -12.13 -11.51 -9.45
CA THR A 216 -12.47 -10.09 -9.41
C THR A 216 -11.43 -9.33 -8.59
N VAL A 217 -10.89 -8.24 -9.14
CA VAL A 217 -10.00 -7.35 -8.42
C VAL A 217 -10.74 -6.08 -8.04
N TYR A 218 -10.67 -5.75 -6.76
CA TYR A 218 -11.18 -4.51 -6.20
C TYR A 218 -10.02 -3.57 -5.89
N LEU A 219 -10.26 -2.27 -6.05
CA LEU A 219 -9.40 -1.23 -5.55
C LEU A 219 -10.02 -0.66 -4.28
N VAL A 220 -9.24 -0.60 -3.21
CA VAL A 220 -9.61 0.01 -1.94
C VAL A 220 -8.77 1.27 -1.76
N GLY A 221 -9.42 2.42 -1.80
CA GLY A 221 -8.80 3.71 -1.52
C GLY A 221 -8.90 4.05 -0.03
N LEU A 222 -7.79 4.44 0.56
CA LEU A 222 -7.67 4.77 1.98
C LEU A 222 -7.37 6.27 2.07
N ARG A 223 -8.32 7.04 2.61
CA ARG A 223 -8.30 8.52 2.62
C ARG A 223 -7.83 9.06 3.96
N GLU A 224 -7.22 10.24 3.95
CA GLU A 224 -6.76 10.91 5.18
C GLU A 224 -7.89 11.27 6.15
N ASP A 225 -9.13 11.43 5.67
CA ASP A 225 -10.33 11.72 6.46
C ASP A 225 -11.00 10.45 7.02
N GLU A 226 -10.22 9.37 7.19
CA GLU A 226 -10.65 8.09 7.78
C GLU A 226 -11.73 7.37 6.97
N LYS A 227 -11.78 7.61 5.67
CA LYS A 227 -12.69 6.89 4.78
C LYS A 227 -12.00 5.81 3.99
N VAL A 228 -12.68 4.69 3.92
CA VAL A 228 -12.37 3.61 2.99
C VAL A 228 -13.35 3.67 1.84
N VAL A 229 -12.84 3.77 0.62
CA VAL A 229 -13.65 3.82 -0.60
C VAL A 229 -13.38 2.55 -1.41
N LEU A 230 -14.42 1.78 -1.66
CA LEU A 230 -14.35 0.58 -2.48
C LEU A 230 -14.71 0.89 -3.93
N PHE A 231 -13.81 0.53 -4.85
CA PHE A 231 -14.03 0.66 -6.28
C PHE A 231 -14.07 -0.72 -6.94
N SER A 232 -14.88 -0.84 -7.98
CA SER A 232 -14.80 -1.95 -8.92
C SER A 232 -13.70 -1.68 -9.94
N LEU A 233 -12.71 -2.56 -10.01
CA LEU A 233 -11.78 -2.61 -11.11
C LEU A 233 -12.34 -3.56 -12.17
N VAL A 234 -12.82 -3.03 -13.29
CA VAL A 234 -13.38 -3.86 -14.36
C VAL A 234 -12.24 -4.58 -15.08
N THR A 235 -12.18 -5.90 -14.93
CA THR A 235 -11.11 -6.76 -15.43
C THR A 235 -11.33 -7.29 -16.85
N LEU A 236 -12.29 -6.77 -17.61
CA LEU A 236 -12.59 -7.24 -18.96
C LEU A 236 -11.57 -6.74 -19.99
N GLY A 237 -10.56 -7.57 -20.25
CA GLY A 237 -9.72 -7.51 -21.49
C GLY A 237 -8.87 -6.26 -21.74
N SER A 238 -9.25 -5.13 -21.20
CA SER A 238 -8.48 -3.89 -21.19
C SER A 238 -8.83 -3.08 -19.94
N PHE A 239 -7.83 -2.76 -19.15
CA PHE A 239 -7.96 -1.94 -17.92
C PHE A 239 -8.12 -0.43 -18.23
N PHE A 240 -8.70 -0.09 -19.35
CA PHE A 240 -9.01 1.28 -19.72
C PHE A 240 -10.46 1.57 -19.37
N GLY A 241 -10.70 2.26 -18.28
CA GLY A 241 -12.04 2.62 -17.88
C GLY A 241 -12.11 3.52 -16.66
N SER A 242 -13.29 4.01 -16.38
CA SER A 242 -13.57 4.74 -15.15
C SER A 242 -13.67 3.76 -13.98
N LEU A 243 -13.02 4.08 -12.87
CA LEU A 243 -13.31 3.43 -11.60
C LEU A 243 -14.72 3.78 -11.17
N ALA A 244 -15.55 2.77 -10.96
CA ALA A 244 -16.86 2.95 -10.37
C ALA A 244 -16.73 2.79 -8.85
N GLU A 245 -17.04 3.86 -8.12
CA GLU A 245 -17.20 3.79 -6.68
C GLU A 245 -18.41 2.91 -6.36
N LEU A 246 -18.21 1.89 -5.52
CA LEU A 246 -19.24 0.98 -5.07
C LEU A 246 -19.82 1.39 -3.72
N GLU A 247 -18.94 1.71 -2.77
CA GLU A 247 -19.32 2.02 -1.39
C GLU A 247 -18.24 2.83 -0.68
N GLN A 248 -18.65 3.61 0.33
CA GLN A 248 -17.75 4.30 1.27
C GLN A 248 -18.05 3.87 2.69
N TYR A 249 -17.01 3.78 3.49
CA TYR A 249 -17.08 3.41 4.91
C TYR A 249 -16.33 4.45 5.72
N GLN A 250 -16.99 5.02 6.74
CA GLN A 250 -16.36 5.93 7.70
C GLN A 250 -15.82 5.12 8.87
N PHE A 251 -14.59 5.37 9.24
CA PHE A 251 -13.93 4.83 10.42
C PHE A 251 -13.78 5.93 11.47
N ASP A 252 -13.85 5.56 12.74
CA ASP A 252 -13.74 6.48 13.85
C ASP A 252 -12.55 6.10 14.73
N GLY A 253 -11.92 7.09 15.36
CA GLY A 253 -11.00 6.87 16.47
C GLY A 253 -9.52 7.11 16.22
N SER A 254 -9.13 7.45 15.00
CA SER A 254 -7.77 7.93 14.74
C SER A 254 -7.71 8.63 13.39
N GLN A 255 -6.74 9.49 13.23
CA GLN A 255 -6.48 10.12 11.93
C GLN A 255 -5.49 9.25 11.14
N TRP A 256 -5.75 9.03 9.86
CA TRP A 256 -4.85 8.25 8.99
C TRP A 256 -3.87 9.14 8.21
N ARG A 257 -3.75 10.37 8.61
CA ARG A 257 -2.96 11.38 7.91
C ARG A 257 -1.50 10.99 7.75
N TYR A 258 -0.98 10.20 8.70
CA TYR A 258 0.43 9.82 8.77
C TYR A 258 0.68 8.36 8.42
N GLY A 259 -0.14 7.79 7.60
CA GLY A 259 0.04 6.47 7.05
C GLY A 259 -1.14 5.54 7.30
N VAL A 260 -1.48 4.84 6.27
CA VAL A 260 -2.57 3.86 6.28
C VAL A 260 -2.23 2.69 5.35
N GLY A 261 -2.78 1.52 5.64
CA GLY A 261 -2.63 0.35 4.79
C GLY A 261 -3.66 -0.73 5.06
N LEU A 262 -3.74 -1.71 4.17
CA LEU A 262 -4.65 -2.84 4.25
C LEU A 262 -3.89 -4.15 4.17
N GLN A 263 -4.26 -5.11 5.00
CA GLN A 263 -3.79 -6.49 4.99
C GLN A 263 -4.91 -7.47 4.67
N ILE A 264 -4.67 -8.37 3.74
CA ILE A 264 -5.49 -9.56 3.58
C ILE A 264 -4.89 -10.62 4.51
N VAL A 265 -5.59 -10.92 5.62
CA VAL A 265 -5.11 -11.85 6.66
C VAL A 265 -5.36 -13.30 6.25
N SER A 266 -6.54 -13.55 5.67
CA SER A 266 -6.94 -14.87 5.19
C SER A 266 -7.96 -14.73 4.06
N SER A 267 -8.45 -15.82 3.53
CA SER A 267 -9.51 -15.82 2.50
C SER A 267 -10.87 -15.25 2.99
N THR A 268 -11.01 -14.97 4.28
CA THR A 268 -12.25 -14.46 4.89
C THR A 268 -12.00 -13.30 5.85
N SER A 269 -10.81 -12.70 5.85
CA SER A 269 -10.47 -11.64 6.81
C SER A 269 -9.50 -10.62 6.22
N ILE A 270 -9.79 -9.36 6.47
CA ILE A 270 -8.93 -8.21 6.16
C ILE A 270 -8.74 -7.36 7.42
N ARG A 271 -7.65 -6.60 7.46
CA ARG A 271 -7.38 -5.59 8.49
C ARG A 271 -6.96 -4.29 7.85
N ILE A 272 -7.29 -3.18 8.52
CA ILE A 272 -6.81 -1.85 8.16
C ILE A 272 -5.89 -1.37 9.27
N PHE A 273 -4.81 -0.72 8.89
CA PHE A 273 -3.79 -0.17 9.76
C PHE A 273 -3.72 1.33 9.53
N GLY A 274 -3.62 2.10 10.59
CA GLY A 274 -3.50 3.55 10.51
C GLY A 274 -2.55 4.11 11.54
N CYS A 275 -1.93 5.24 11.23
CA CYS A 275 -1.08 6.00 12.12
C CYS A 275 -1.58 7.44 12.19
N SER A 276 -1.83 7.94 13.41
CA SER A 276 -2.41 9.28 13.62
C SER A 276 -1.38 10.37 13.84
N GLU A 277 -0.13 10.02 14.09
CA GLU A 277 0.90 10.97 14.46
C GLU A 277 2.19 10.71 13.70
N ASP A 278 2.90 11.80 13.40
CA ASP A 278 4.31 11.70 13.03
C ASP A 278 5.11 11.15 14.21
N PRO A 279 6.22 10.44 13.95
CA PRO A 279 7.05 9.97 15.03
C PRO A 279 7.52 11.14 15.87
N SER A 280 7.10 11.15 17.13
CA SER A 280 7.58 12.12 18.11
C SER A 280 8.75 11.52 18.86
N GLY A 281 9.81 12.28 19.09
CA GLY A 281 10.94 11.88 19.90
C GLY A 281 12.27 12.37 19.38
N ASP A 282 13.29 12.28 20.24
CA ASP A 282 14.68 12.49 19.90
C ASP A 282 15.21 11.33 19.06
N ARG A 283 16.32 11.53 18.39
CA ARG A 283 17.03 10.66 17.44
C ARG A 283 17.11 9.18 17.79
N ASP A 284 17.04 8.88 19.05
CA ASP A 284 17.33 7.55 19.58
C ASP A 284 16.06 6.81 20.04
N ASP A 285 14.93 7.53 20.24
CA ASP A 285 13.70 6.97 20.75
C ASP A 285 12.50 7.62 20.04
N TYR A 286 12.10 7.09 18.89
CA TYR A 286 10.82 7.47 18.32
C TYR A 286 9.75 6.48 18.79
N HIS A 287 8.55 6.99 18.92
CA HIS A 287 7.36 6.19 19.15
C HIS A 287 6.18 6.77 18.38
N PHE A 288 5.30 5.89 17.94
CA PHE A 288 4.05 6.29 17.32
C PHE A 288 2.96 5.24 17.61
N PRO A 289 1.69 5.65 17.68
CA PRO A 289 0.59 4.72 17.80
C PRO A 289 0.28 4.10 16.43
N LEU A 290 0.09 2.78 16.42
CA LEU A 290 -0.42 2.03 15.29
C LEU A 290 -1.81 1.51 15.65
N TYR A 291 -2.81 1.93 14.90
CA TYR A 291 -4.19 1.51 15.10
C TYR A 291 -4.55 0.40 14.10
N VAL A 292 -5.30 -0.59 14.57
CA VAL A 292 -5.68 -1.76 13.77
C VAL A 292 -7.18 -2.01 13.91
N TRP A 293 -7.87 -2.04 12.79
CA TRP A 293 -9.28 -2.42 12.66
C TRP A 293 -9.38 -3.77 11.95
N GLY A 294 -10.29 -4.66 12.40
CA GLY A 294 -10.52 -5.95 11.77
C GLY A 294 -10.89 -7.08 12.67
#